data_030ebbb9f1af93137793effdd0ea9658
#
_entry.id   030ebbb9f1af93137793effdd0ea9658
#
_cell.length_a   1.000
_cell.length_b   1.000
_cell.length_c   1.000
_cell.angle_alpha   90.00
_cell.angle_beta   90.00
_cell.angle_gamma   90.00
#
_symmetry.space_group_name_H-M   'P 1'
#
loop_
_entity.id
_entity.type
_entity.pdbx_description
1 polymer ?
#
loop_
_entity_poly.entity_id
_entity_poly.type
_entity_poly.pdbx_seq_one_letter_code
_entity_poly.pdbx_strand_id
1 'polypeptide(L)'
;FYPIEAVKTNVLGAGNVLDIAAQYGVKKVVVLSTDKAAYPINAMGMTKALMEKIATAKARSIGDKGTIICRTRYGNVMASRGSVIPVFKEQMLNGYDVTVTDENMTRFMMTLDDAVDLVLYAFHNGQQGDLFVQKAPAATIKTLVEAMAKMLNVTPMVRNIGVRHGEKMYETLVTREEMAYAEDIGDY
;
A
#
# COMPACT_ATOMS: atom_id res chain seq x y z
N PHE A 1 12.20 7.23 13.15
CA PHE A 1 12.05 5.98 12.39
C PHE A 1 12.73 4.84 13.15
N TYR A 2 12.02 3.72 13.33
CA TYR A 2 12.45 2.59 14.13
C TYR A 2 12.53 1.32 13.25
N PRO A 3 13.62 1.13 12.45
CA PRO A 3 13.71 0.01 11.51
C PRO A 3 13.66 -1.35 12.19
N ILE A 4 14.19 -1.48 13.41
CA ILE A 4 14.13 -2.72 14.18
C ILE A 4 12.68 -3.09 14.53
N GLU A 5 11.85 -2.11 14.91
CA GLU A 5 10.43 -2.37 15.19
C GLU A 5 9.66 -2.73 13.91
N ALA A 6 10.02 -2.13 12.77
CA ALA A 6 9.47 -2.52 11.49
C ALA A 6 9.81 -3.99 11.13
N VAL A 7 11.04 -4.41 11.39
CA VAL A 7 11.46 -5.83 11.22
C VAL A 7 10.67 -6.74 12.14
N LYS A 8 10.60 -6.42 13.43
CA LYS A 8 9.85 -7.23 14.41
C LYS A 8 8.38 -7.40 14.01
N THR A 9 7.73 -6.32 13.59
CA THR A 9 6.30 -6.33 13.26
C THR A 9 6.04 -6.95 11.89
N ASN A 10 6.66 -6.41 10.84
CA ASN A 10 6.34 -6.80 9.47
C ASN A 10 6.97 -8.12 9.05
N VAL A 11 8.14 -8.46 9.60
CA VAL A 11 8.91 -9.65 9.20
C VAL A 11 8.65 -10.79 10.18
N LEU A 12 9.12 -10.64 11.43
CA LEU A 12 8.99 -11.70 12.43
C LEU A 12 7.54 -11.92 12.83
N GLY A 13 6.78 -10.83 13.07
CA GLY A 13 5.36 -10.92 13.44
C GLY A 13 4.52 -11.58 12.35
N ALA A 14 4.72 -11.22 11.08
CA ALA A 14 4.03 -11.89 9.98
C ALA A 14 4.41 -13.37 9.88
N GLY A 15 5.71 -13.71 10.00
CA GLY A 15 6.15 -15.11 10.02
C GLY A 15 5.45 -15.92 11.10
N ASN A 16 5.42 -15.41 12.34
CA ASN A 16 4.76 -16.05 13.47
C ASN A 16 3.25 -16.26 13.21
N VAL A 17 2.56 -15.25 12.68
CA VAL A 17 1.13 -15.36 12.36
C VAL A 17 0.89 -16.44 11.31
N LEU A 18 1.71 -16.49 10.25
CA LEU A 18 1.59 -17.51 9.19
C LEU A 18 1.88 -18.91 9.70
N ASP A 19 2.88 -19.08 10.58
CA ASP A 19 3.21 -20.36 11.19
C ASP A 19 2.07 -20.88 12.06
N ILE A 20 1.53 -20.02 12.92
CA ILE A 20 0.41 -20.36 13.80
C ILE A 20 -0.86 -20.65 12.99
N ALA A 21 -1.16 -19.82 11.98
CA ALA A 21 -2.31 -20.05 11.12
C ALA A 21 -2.24 -21.43 10.42
N ALA A 22 -1.07 -21.79 9.91
CA ALA A 22 -0.85 -23.10 9.30
C ALA A 22 -0.97 -24.25 10.32
N GLN A 23 -0.41 -24.09 11.51
CA GLN A 23 -0.45 -25.08 12.59
C GLN A 23 -1.89 -25.38 13.05
N TYR A 24 -2.74 -24.34 13.13
CA TYR A 24 -4.13 -24.48 13.57
C TYR A 24 -5.13 -24.67 12.44
N GLY A 25 -4.68 -24.89 11.22
CA GLY A 25 -5.54 -25.22 10.08
C GLY A 25 -6.46 -24.08 9.66
N VAL A 26 -6.04 -22.83 9.80
CA VAL A 26 -6.77 -21.67 9.27
C VAL A 26 -6.93 -21.86 7.76
N LYS A 27 -8.14 -21.72 7.24
CA LYS A 27 -8.43 -22.02 5.83
C LYS A 27 -7.69 -21.07 4.88
N LYS A 28 -7.68 -19.77 5.17
CA LYS A 28 -7.04 -18.77 4.31
C LYS A 28 -6.50 -17.60 5.13
N VAL A 29 -5.33 -17.10 4.74
CA VAL A 29 -4.70 -15.88 5.27
C VAL A 29 -4.42 -14.94 4.12
N VAL A 30 -4.87 -13.69 4.24
CA VAL A 30 -4.54 -12.60 3.29
C VAL A 30 -3.54 -11.68 3.95
N VAL A 31 -2.35 -11.58 3.37
CA VAL A 31 -1.26 -10.72 3.85
C VAL A 31 -1.34 -9.37 3.18
N LEU A 32 -1.57 -8.32 3.96
CA LEU A 32 -1.74 -6.96 3.45
C LEU A 32 -0.38 -6.28 3.22
N SER A 33 -0.11 -5.89 1.98
CA SER A 33 1.09 -5.19 1.57
C SER A 33 0.78 -3.79 0.98
N THR A 34 1.72 -3.19 0.29
CA THR A 34 1.67 -1.80 -0.15
C THR A 34 2.49 -1.62 -1.43
N ASP A 35 2.16 -0.61 -2.23
CA ASP A 35 2.96 -0.12 -3.36
C ASP A 35 4.43 0.13 -3.00
N LYS A 36 4.70 0.50 -1.75
CA LYS A 36 6.05 0.78 -1.25
C LYS A 36 6.92 -0.47 -1.10
N ALA A 37 6.33 -1.67 -1.18
CA ALA A 37 7.04 -2.94 -1.25
C ALA A 37 7.62 -3.24 -2.64
N ALA A 38 7.08 -2.62 -3.71
CA ALA A 38 7.64 -2.68 -5.05
C ALA A 38 8.82 -1.69 -5.16
N TYR A 39 10.01 -2.18 -5.52
CA TYR A 39 11.26 -1.39 -5.56
C TYR A 39 11.47 -0.53 -4.29
N PRO A 40 11.58 -1.14 -3.10
CA PRO A 40 11.57 -0.43 -1.83
C PRO A 40 12.84 0.39 -1.60
N ILE A 41 12.70 1.62 -1.08
CA ILE A 41 13.82 2.52 -0.76
C ILE A 41 13.88 2.92 0.73
N ASN A 42 12.91 2.51 1.54
CA ASN A 42 12.89 2.81 2.97
C ASN A 42 12.58 1.56 3.81
N ALA A 43 12.84 1.63 5.12
CA ALA A 43 12.69 0.49 6.01
C ALA A 43 11.28 -0.12 6.01
N MET A 44 10.24 0.70 5.90
CA MET A 44 8.86 0.21 5.84
C MET A 44 8.63 -0.58 4.56
N GLY A 45 9.00 -0.04 3.40
CA GLY A 45 8.88 -0.75 2.12
C GLY A 45 9.73 -2.01 2.07
N MET A 46 11.00 -1.97 2.55
CA MET A 46 11.89 -3.12 2.61
C MET A 46 11.34 -4.25 3.49
N THR A 47 10.81 -3.91 4.67
CA THR A 47 10.23 -4.92 5.57
C THR A 47 8.91 -5.49 5.03
N LYS A 48 8.10 -4.68 4.34
CA LYS A 48 6.90 -5.16 3.64
C LYS A 48 7.25 -6.05 2.45
N ALA A 49 8.28 -5.71 1.66
CA ALA A 49 8.78 -6.57 0.59
C ALA A 49 9.27 -7.93 1.13
N LEU A 50 10.01 -7.91 2.25
CA LEU A 50 10.46 -9.14 2.88
C LEU A 50 9.30 -9.97 3.45
N MET A 51 8.28 -9.32 4.03
CA MET A 51 7.04 -9.97 4.45
C MET A 51 6.35 -10.69 3.29
N GLU A 52 6.27 -10.07 2.10
CA GLU A 52 5.73 -10.72 0.90
C GLU A 52 6.52 -11.97 0.50
N LYS A 53 7.86 -11.92 0.60
CA LYS A 53 8.72 -13.08 0.30
C LYS A 53 8.53 -14.21 1.33
N ILE A 54 8.38 -13.88 2.61
CA ILE A 54 8.06 -14.85 3.67
C ILE A 54 6.71 -15.51 3.39
N ALA A 55 5.67 -14.72 3.07
CA ALA A 55 4.37 -15.25 2.71
C ALA A 55 4.43 -16.20 1.50
N THR A 56 5.18 -15.82 0.45
CA THR A 56 5.39 -16.67 -0.72
C THR A 56 6.12 -17.97 -0.38
N ALA A 57 7.18 -17.88 0.42
CA ALA A 57 7.95 -19.07 0.83
C ALA A 57 7.08 -20.03 1.67
N LYS A 58 6.28 -19.47 2.59
CA LYS A 58 5.37 -20.25 3.41
C LYS A 58 4.27 -20.92 2.58
N ALA A 59 3.67 -20.18 1.63
CA ALA A 59 2.69 -20.71 0.69
C ALA A 59 3.25 -21.93 -0.07
N ARG A 60 4.46 -21.80 -0.61
CA ARG A 60 5.14 -22.90 -1.33
C ARG A 60 5.42 -24.10 -0.41
N SER A 61 5.84 -23.85 0.83
CA SER A 61 6.14 -24.91 1.79
C SER A 61 4.91 -25.71 2.22
N ILE A 62 3.75 -25.05 2.33
CA ILE A 62 2.47 -25.67 2.70
C ILE A 62 1.88 -26.45 1.51
N GLY A 63 2.04 -25.93 0.29
CA GLY A 63 1.42 -26.50 -0.91
C GLY A 63 -0.11 -26.40 -0.88
N ASP A 64 -0.77 -27.18 -1.75
CA ASP A 64 -2.21 -27.06 -2.04
C ASP A 64 -3.14 -27.69 -0.99
N LYS A 65 -2.60 -28.41 -0.01
CA LYS A 65 -3.40 -29.19 0.96
C LYS A 65 -3.55 -28.55 2.33
N GLY A 66 -3.04 -27.34 2.51
CA GLY A 66 -3.04 -26.65 3.80
C GLY A 66 -3.70 -25.27 3.76
N THR A 67 -3.27 -24.42 4.68
CA THR A 67 -3.71 -23.02 4.73
C THR A 67 -3.35 -22.28 3.44
N ILE A 68 -4.32 -21.71 2.75
CA ILE A 68 -4.09 -20.87 1.58
C ILE A 68 -3.51 -19.53 2.06
N ILE A 69 -2.38 -19.11 1.52
CA ILE A 69 -1.74 -17.84 1.82
C ILE A 69 -1.67 -17.04 0.52
N CYS A 70 -2.40 -15.94 0.45
CA CYS A 70 -2.34 -14.98 -0.64
C CYS A 70 -2.04 -13.57 -0.10
N ARG A 71 -1.81 -12.62 -0.99
CA ARG A 71 -1.37 -11.26 -0.65
C ARG A 71 -2.20 -10.23 -1.40
N THR A 72 -2.31 -9.04 -0.83
CA THR A 72 -2.82 -7.86 -1.54
C THR A 72 -1.78 -6.75 -1.50
N ARG A 73 -1.69 -5.96 -2.55
CA ARG A 73 -0.87 -4.76 -2.62
C ARG A 73 -1.71 -3.62 -3.16
N TYR A 74 -1.75 -2.51 -2.44
CA TYR A 74 -2.53 -1.34 -2.81
C TYR A 74 -1.76 -0.03 -2.52
N GLY A 75 -2.22 1.05 -3.14
CA GLY A 75 -1.64 2.38 -3.01
C GLY A 75 -2.05 3.11 -1.73
N ASN A 76 -2.18 4.43 -1.84
CA ASN A 76 -2.58 5.26 -0.72
C ASN A 76 -4.10 5.22 -0.54
N VAL A 77 -4.55 4.78 0.64
CA VAL A 77 -5.97 4.89 1.02
C VAL A 77 -6.26 6.33 1.42
N MET A 78 -7.17 6.98 0.67
CA MET A 78 -7.54 8.38 0.85
C MET A 78 -8.10 8.65 2.25
N ALA A 79 -7.79 9.83 2.79
CA ALA A 79 -8.24 10.28 4.10
C ALA A 79 -7.92 9.37 5.29
N SER A 80 -7.00 8.41 5.11
CA SER A 80 -6.52 7.56 6.21
C SER A 80 -5.84 8.42 7.29
N ARG A 81 -5.84 7.91 8.53
CA ARG A 81 -5.25 8.62 9.67
C ARG A 81 -3.77 8.94 9.44
N GLY A 82 -3.40 10.21 9.60
CA GLY A 82 -2.03 10.70 9.39
C GLY A 82 -1.63 10.86 7.91
N SER A 83 -2.57 10.71 6.96
CA SER A 83 -2.31 10.94 5.54
C SER A 83 -2.37 12.43 5.18
N VAL A 84 -1.95 12.76 3.95
CA VAL A 84 -1.85 14.15 3.47
C VAL A 84 -3.22 14.85 3.37
N ILE A 85 -4.29 14.12 3.06
CA ILE A 85 -5.62 14.72 2.87
C ILE A 85 -6.15 15.40 4.15
N PRO A 86 -6.16 14.77 5.33
CA PRO A 86 -6.50 15.45 6.56
C PRO A 86 -5.63 16.67 6.87
N VAL A 87 -4.32 16.57 6.64
CA VAL A 87 -3.37 17.67 6.86
C VAL A 87 -3.66 18.85 5.93
N PHE A 88 -3.83 18.60 4.63
CA PHE A 88 -4.16 19.64 3.65
C PHE A 88 -5.51 20.29 3.97
N LYS A 89 -6.51 19.50 4.34
CA LYS A 89 -7.82 20.02 4.76
C LYS A 89 -7.70 20.98 5.95
N GLU A 90 -6.95 20.59 6.97
CA GLU A 90 -6.72 21.43 8.15
C GLU A 90 -6.00 22.72 7.77
N GLN A 91 -4.92 22.65 6.98
CA GLN A 91 -4.19 23.82 6.52
C GLN A 91 -5.07 24.77 5.70
N MET A 92 -5.85 24.26 4.75
CA MET A 92 -6.75 25.04 3.91
C MET A 92 -7.85 25.74 4.73
N LEU A 93 -8.49 25.04 5.65
CA LEU A 93 -9.59 25.60 6.46
C LEU A 93 -9.12 26.65 7.46
N ASN A 94 -7.87 26.56 7.92
CA ASN A 94 -7.28 27.54 8.84
C ASN A 94 -6.52 28.69 8.12
N GLY A 95 -6.54 28.73 6.78
CA GLY A 95 -5.85 29.75 6.00
C GLY A 95 -4.32 29.65 6.04
N TYR A 96 -3.78 28.47 6.35
CA TYR A 96 -2.34 28.20 6.32
C TYR A 96 -1.90 27.79 4.92
N ASP A 97 -0.60 27.98 4.64
CA ASP A 97 0.01 27.43 3.44
C ASP A 97 -0.12 25.91 3.42
N VAL A 98 -0.52 25.36 2.28
CA VAL A 98 -0.49 23.91 2.06
C VAL A 98 0.95 23.47 1.79
N THR A 99 1.50 22.68 2.71
CA THR A 99 2.89 22.23 2.63
C THR A 99 3.01 20.95 1.83
N VAL A 100 3.69 20.99 0.68
CA VAL A 100 3.93 19.83 -0.19
C VAL A 100 5.42 19.52 -0.29
N THR A 101 5.76 18.23 -0.41
CA THR A 101 7.17 17.82 -0.60
C THR A 101 7.65 18.07 -2.02
N ASP A 102 6.83 17.76 -3.01
CA ASP A 102 6.98 18.09 -4.42
C ASP A 102 5.61 17.97 -5.11
N GLU A 103 5.23 18.99 -5.85
CA GLU A 103 3.93 19.05 -6.54
C GLU A 103 3.78 18.00 -7.65
N ASN A 104 4.88 17.57 -8.27
CA ASN A 104 4.91 16.60 -9.36
C ASN A 104 4.96 15.15 -8.87
N MET A 105 5.12 14.95 -7.58
CA MET A 105 5.12 13.63 -6.97
C MET A 105 3.77 12.93 -7.23
N THR A 106 3.78 11.70 -7.75
CA THR A 106 2.55 10.95 -8.01
C THR A 106 2.28 9.91 -6.94
N ARG A 107 0.99 9.70 -6.66
CA ARG A 107 0.52 8.63 -5.77
C ARG A 107 -0.68 7.93 -6.38
N PHE A 108 -0.74 6.62 -6.19
CA PHE A 108 -1.96 5.86 -6.43
C PHE A 108 -2.96 6.17 -5.34
N MET A 109 -4.18 6.47 -5.72
CA MET A 109 -5.26 6.85 -4.82
C MET A 109 -6.39 5.84 -4.90
N MET A 110 -6.89 5.41 -3.74
CA MET A 110 -8.02 4.52 -3.63
C MET A 110 -8.87 4.88 -2.42
N THR A 111 -10.12 4.50 -2.44
CA THR A 111 -11.01 4.66 -1.28
C THR A 111 -10.76 3.56 -0.25
N LEU A 112 -11.32 3.71 0.95
CA LEU A 112 -11.29 2.63 1.94
C LEU A 112 -12.12 1.43 1.46
N ASP A 113 -13.24 1.69 0.79
CA ASP A 113 -14.11 0.65 0.25
C ASP A 113 -13.37 -0.18 -0.81
N ASP A 114 -12.66 0.46 -1.75
CA ASP A 114 -11.80 -0.24 -2.72
C ASP A 114 -10.76 -1.13 -2.04
N ALA A 115 -10.14 -0.65 -0.96
CA ALA A 115 -9.14 -1.42 -0.21
C ALA A 115 -9.77 -2.64 0.48
N VAL A 116 -10.97 -2.48 1.03
CA VAL A 116 -11.74 -3.58 1.65
C VAL A 116 -12.17 -4.59 0.58
N ASP A 117 -12.70 -4.12 -0.54
CA ASP A 117 -13.14 -4.98 -1.64
C ASP A 117 -11.99 -5.82 -2.22
N LEU A 118 -10.80 -5.24 -2.38
CA LEU A 118 -9.61 -5.99 -2.77
C LEU A 118 -9.29 -7.13 -1.79
N VAL A 119 -9.37 -6.87 -0.48
CA VAL A 119 -9.11 -7.90 0.54
C VAL A 119 -10.19 -8.98 0.51
N LEU A 120 -11.47 -8.60 0.39
CA LEU A 120 -12.57 -9.55 0.28
C LEU A 120 -12.46 -10.38 -1.01
N TYR A 121 -12.09 -9.75 -2.12
CA TYR A 121 -11.82 -10.46 -3.38
C TYR A 121 -10.73 -11.51 -3.19
N ALA A 122 -9.60 -11.16 -2.55
CA ALA A 122 -8.52 -12.09 -2.25
C ALA A 122 -8.98 -13.23 -1.32
N PHE A 123 -9.85 -12.96 -0.35
CA PHE A 123 -10.43 -14.02 0.49
C PHE A 123 -11.29 -14.99 -0.30
N HIS A 124 -12.09 -14.51 -1.25
CA HIS A 124 -12.97 -15.38 -2.02
C HIS A 124 -12.22 -16.14 -3.11
N ASN A 125 -11.36 -15.47 -3.87
CA ASN A 125 -10.78 -15.99 -5.11
C ASN A 125 -9.32 -16.43 -4.99
N GLY A 126 -8.59 -15.94 -3.98
CA GLY A 126 -7.15 -16.16 -3.85
C GLY A 126 -6.76 -17.63 -3.75
N GLN A 127 -5.75 -18.00 -4.51
CA GLN A 127 -5.09 -19.29 -4.49
C GLN A 127 -3.73 -19.19 -3.78
N GLN A 128 -3.07 -20.32 -3.64
CA GLN A 128 -1.79 -20.39 -2.93
C GLN A 128 -0.71 -19.57 -3.61
N GLY A 129 -0.23 -18.55 -2.92
CA GLY A 129 0.87 -17.70 -3.39
C GLY A 129 0.47 -16.48 -4.22
N ASP A 130 -0.82 -16.28 -4.51
CA ASP A 130 -1.29 -15.15 -5.30
C ASP A 130 -0.96 -13.79 -4.69
N LEU A 131 -0.78 -12.81 -5.55
CA LEU A 131 -0.68 -11.39 -5.20
C LEU A 131 -1.72 -10.61 -6.02
N PHE A 132 -2.75 -10.11 -5.35
CA PHE A 132 -3.76 -9.25 -5.96
C PHE A 132 -3.34 -7.78 -5.84
N VAL A 133 -3.45 -7.07 -6.95
CA VAL A 133 -3.12 -5.65 -7.06
C VAL A 133 -4.26 -4.92 -7.73
N GLN A 134 -4.84 -3.94 -7.06
CA GLN A 134 -5.91 -3.14 -7.64
C GLN A 134 -5.34 -2.15 -8.66
N LYS A 135 -5.99 -2.01 -9.79
CA LYS A 135 -5.72 -0.98 -10.79
C LYS A 135 -6.23 0.37 -10.27
N ALA A 136 -5.38 1.09 -9.55
CA ALA A 136 -5.72 2.37 -8.96
C ALA A 136 -5.28 3.54 -9.86
N PRO A 137 -6.08 4.60 -9.99
CA PRO A 137 -5.65 5.82 -10.67
C PRO A 137 -4.50 6.48 -9.90
N ALA A 138 -3.58 7.09 -10.65
CA ALA A 138 -2.51 7.90 -10.09
C ALA A 138 -2.81 9.38 -10.27
N ALA A 139 -2.52 10.18 -9.26
CA ALA A 139 -2.63 11.64 -9.32
C ALA A 139 -1.36 12.31 -8.80
N THR A 140 -1.05 13.50 -9.32
CA THR A 140 0.00 14.34 -8.75
C THR A 140 -0.48 14.98 -7.44
N ILE A 141 0.46 15.35 -6.58
CA ILE A 141 0.11 16.08 -5.36
C ILE A 141 -0.52 17.44 -5.71
N LYS A 142 -0.08 18.07 -6.80
CA LYS A 142 -0.70 19.29 -7.35
C LYS A 142 -2.19 19.06 -7.66
N THR A 143 -2.52 18.02 -8.42
CA THR A 143 -3.92 17.68 -8.75
C THR A 143 -4.76 17.44 -7.49
N LEU A 144 -4.20 16.78 -6.48
CA LEU A 144 -4.88 16.56 -5.21
C LEU A 144 -5.18 17.87 -4.48
N VAL A 145 -4.20 18.77 -4.40
CA VAL A 145 -4.38 20.10 -3.76
C VAL A 145 -5.43 20.92 -4.50
N GLU A 146 -5.39 20.96 -5.83
CA GLU A 146 -6.36 21.69 -6.67
C GLU A 146 -7.79 21.14 -6.49
N ALA A 147 -7.94 19.81 -6.48
CA ALA A 147 -9.23 19.16 -6.25
C ALA A 147 -9.81 19.50 -4.86
N MET A 148 -8.98 19.43 -3.82
CA MET A 148 -9.38 19.77 -2.46
C MET A 148 -9.72 21.24 -2.30
N ALA A 149 -8.94 22.15 -2.90
CA ALA A 149 -9.20 23.59 -2.92
C ALA A 149 -10.55 23.91 -3.55
N LYS A 150 -10.87 23.27 -4.68
CA LYS A 150 -12.16 23.38 -5.36
C LYS A 150 -13.31 22.88 -4.49
N MET A 151 -13.15 21.71 -3.86
CA MET A 151 -14.18 21.12 -2.98
C MET A 151 -14.47 21.99 -1.74
N LEU A 152 -13.44 22.61 -1.17
CA LEU A 152 -13.54 23.47 0.01
C LEU A 152 -13.84 24.93 -0.33
N ASN A 153 -13.89 25.29 -1.61
CA ASN A 153 -14.08 26.65 -2.11
C ASN A 153 -13.06 27.64 -1.52
N VAL A 154 -11.78 27.26 -1.52
CA VAL A 154 -10.66 28.08 -1.02
C VAL A 154 -9.57 28.19 -2.07
N THR A 155 -8.71 29.22 -1.95
CA THR A 155 -7.50 29.40 -2.79
C THR A 155 -6.29 29.36 -1.89
N PRO A 156 -5.70 28.19 -1.63
CA PRO A 156 -4.58 28.06 -0.73
C PRO A 156 -3.29 28.55 -1.39
N MET A 157 -2.38 29.10 -0.58
CA MET A 157 -0.98 29.21 -0.95
C MET A 157 -0.32 27.83 -0.81
N VAL A 158 0.50 27.45 -1.79
CA VAL A 158 1.26 26.20 -1.76
C VAL A 158 2.72 26.51 -1.46
N ARG A 159 3.26 25.83 -0.45
CA ARG A 159 4.66 25.92 -0.07
C ARG A 159 5.36 24.59 -0.25
N ASN A 160 6.34 24.56 -1.16
CA ASN A 160 7.18 23.37 -1.37
C ASN A 160 8.23 23.28 -0.24
N ILE A 161 8.25 22.14 0.46
CA ILE A 161 9.18 21.89 1.58
C ILE A 161 10.32 20.94 1.23
N GLY A 162 10.36 20.44 -0.03
CA GLY A 162 11.37 19.52 -0.52
C GLY A 162 11.09 18.05 -0.20
N VAL A 163 11.66 17.17 -1.01
CA VAL A 163 11.51 15.72 -0.90
C VAL A 163 12.25 15.22 0.35
N ARG A 164 11.59 14.38 1.14
CA ARG A 164 12.17 13.79 2.34
C ARG A 164 12.98 12.55 2.00
N HIS A 165 13.93 12.20 2.85
CA HIS A 165 14.68 10.95 2.72
C HIS A 165 13.74 9.74 2.72
N GLY A 166 13.89 8.87 1.72
CA GLY A 166 13.09 7.65 1.59
C GLY A 166 11.68 7.85 0.98
N GLU A 167 11.39 9.02 0.40
CA GLU A 167 10.21 9.27 -0.42
C GLU A 167 10.53 9.13 -1.91
N LYS A 168 9.70 8.41 -2.65
CA LYS A 168 9.81 8.26 -4.10
C LYS A 168 9.03 9.37 -4.81
N MET A 169 9.53 9.82 -5.95
CA MET A 169 8.76 10.67 -6.86
C MET A 169 7.55 9.93 -7.45
N TYR A 170 7.74 8.67 -7.81
CA TYR A 170 6.73 7.78 -8.40
C TYR A 170 6.67 6.47 -7.64
N GLU A 171 5.48 6.00 -7.33
CA GLU A 171 5.27 4.67 -6.74
C GLU A 171 5.00 3.65 -7.84
N THR A 172 5.20 2.37 -7.51
CA THR A 172 4.97 1.24 -8.41
C THR A 172 4.10 0.21 -7.70
N LEU A 173 2.99 -0.19 -8.32
CA LEU A 173 2.12 -1.24 -7.78
C LEU A 173 2.63 -2.63 -8.14
N VAL A 174 3.05 -2.82 -9.40
CA VAL A 174 3.57 -4.09 -9.93
C VAL A 174 4.93 -3.85 -10.54
N THR A 175 5.93 -4.64 -10.19
CA THR A 175 7.27 -4.53 -10.78
C THR A 175 7.27 -5.02 -12.22
N ARG A 176 8.31 -4.64 -12.99
CA ARG A 176 8.46 -5.12 -14.37
C ARG A 176 8.54 -6.66 -14.44
N GLU A 177 9.19 -7.27 -13.47
CA GLU A 177 9.36 -8.72 -13.37
C GLU A 177 8.03 -9.41 -13.04
N GLU A 178 7.22 -8.82 -12.18
CA GLU A 178 5.88 -9.32 -11.84
C GLU A 178 4.92 -9.19 -13.03
N MET A 179 4.99 -8.08 -13.79
CA MET A 179 4.17 -7.88 -15.00
C MET A 179 4.34 -8.95 -16.06
N ALA A 180 5.50 -9.61 -16.11
CA ALA A 180 5.73 -10.71 -17.07
C ALA A 180 4.84 -11.95 -16.80
N TYR A 181 4.29 -12.07 -15.59
CA TYR A 181 3.44 -13.18 -15.15
C TYR A 181 2.08 -12.72 -14.62
N ALA A 182 1.77 -11.44 -14.78
CA ALA A 182 0.50 -10.89 -14.32
C ALA A 182 -0.63 -11.24 -15.28
N GLU A 183 -1.78 -11.55 -14.70
CA GLU A 183 -3.04 -11.75 -15.42
C GLU A 183 -3.96 -10.56 -15.14
N ASP A 184 -4.57 -10.03 -16.19
CA ASP A 184 -5.58 -8.97 -16.08
C ASP A 184 -6.95 -9.60 -15.83
N ILE A 185 -7.51 -9.37 -14.66
CA ILE A 185 -8.80 -9.94 -14.24
C ILE A 185 -9.87 -8.86 -14.01
N GLY A 186 -9.81 -7.75 -14.74
CA GLY A 186 -10.74 -6.63 -14.67
C GLY A 186 -10.18 -5.51 -13.78
N ASP A 187 -10.71 -5.33 -12.59
CA ASP A 187 -10.29 -4.27 -11.66
C ASP A 187 -8.96 -4.57 -10.93
N TYR A 188 -8.48 -5.80 -11.09
CA TYR A 188 -7.26 -6.30 -10.44
C TYR A 188 -6.24 -6.83 -11.43
#